data_cd3b7c9abd3be1857412c68fe5cf099c
#
_entry.id   cd3b7c9abd3be1857412c68fe5cf099c
#
_cell.length_a   1.000
_cell.length_b   1.000
_cell.length_c   1.000
_cell.angle_alpha   90.00
_cell.angle_beta   90.00
_cell.angle_gamma   90.00
#
_symmetry.space_group_name_H-M   'P 1'
#
loop_
_entity.id
_entity.type
_entity.pdbx_description
1 polymer ?
#
loop_
_entity_poly.entity_id
_entity_poly.type
_entity_poly.pdbx_seq_one_letter_code
_entity_poly.pdbx_strand_id
1 'polypeptide(L)' 'MDYSIIKERRFLLGLTQQDLADYTGLSLRIIKSIEAGKANPSVATLSKIAEVLGLELRLKVKEVVKWGRRRYTATAY' A
#
# COMPACT_ATOMS: atom_id res chain seq x y z
N MET A 1 -9.81 -3.34 1.69
CA MET A 1 -8.71 -3.48 0.73
C MET A 1 -7.74 -4.52 1.20
N ASP A 2 -7.19 -5.27 0.28
CA ASP A 2 -6.34 -6.41 0.60
C ASP A 2 -4.87 -6.04 0.53
N TYR A 3 -4.19 -6.17 1.63
CA TYR A 3 -2.75 -5.90 1.69
C TYR A 3 -1.96 -7.17 1.98
N SER A 4 -2.46 -8.31 1.52
CA SER A 4 -1.81 -9.59 1.80
C SER A 4 -0.37 -9.64 1.28
N ILE A 5 -0.04 -8.86 0.27
CA ILE A 5 1.32 -8.82 -0.24
C ILE A 5 2.33 -8.35 0.81
N ILE A 6 1.87 -7.51 1.73
CA ILE A 6 2.74 -7.04 2.82
C ILE A 6 3.16 -8.21 3.69
N LYS A 7 2.19 -9.02 4.08
CA LYS A 7 2.46 -10.19 4.90
C LYS A 7 3.35 -11.20 4.18
N GLU A 8 3.05 -11.43 2.90
CA GLU A 8 3.83 -12.38 2.10
C GLU A 8 5.29 -11.95 1.99
N ARG A 9 5.52 -10.67 1.67
CA ARG A 9 6.90 -10.18 1.56
C ARG A 9 7.61 -10.24 2.91
N ARG A 10 6.88 -9.91 3.96
CA ARG A 10 7.45 -9.97 5.31
C ARG A 10 7.93 -11.38 5.63
N PHE A 11 7.11 -12.37 5.34
CA PHE A 11 7.51 -13.76 5.56
C PHE A 11 8.70 -14.16 4.70
N LEU A 12 8.70 -13.76 3.44
CA LEU A 12 9.81 -14.05 2.54
C LEU A 12 11.13 -13.49 3.07
N LEU A 13 11.08 -12.32 3.68
CA LEU A 13 12.27 -11.67 4.20
C LEU A 13 12.60 -12.12 5.62
N GLY A 14 11.82 -13.02 6.20
CA GLY A 14 12.07 -13.51 7.53
C GLY A 14 11.81 -12.50 8.63
N LEU A 15 10.93 -11.54 8.39
CA LEU A 15 10.63 -10.48 9.34
C LEU A 15 9.38 -10.79 10.13
N THR A 16 9.41 -10.46 11.43
CA THR A 16 8.20 -10.49 12.26
C THR A 16 7.45 -9.18 12.08
N GLN A 17 6.23 -9.16 12.59
CA GLN A 17 5.47 -7.90 12.59
C GLN A 17 6.19 -6.83 13.41
N GLN A 18 6.81 -7.25 14.51
CA GLN A 18 7.55 -6.32 15.34
C GLN A 18 8.77 -5.77 14.58
N ASP A 19 9.45 -6.63 13.84
CA ASP A 19 10.59 -6.18 13.03
C ASP A 19 10.13 -5.09 12.04
N LEU A 20 9.02 -5.34 11.39
CA LEU A 20 8.49 -4.39 10.41
C LEU A 20 8.11 -3.08 11.09
N ALA A 21 7.51 -3.16 12.26
CA ALA A 21 7.18 -1.96 13.03
C ALA A 21 8.45 -1.18 13.35
N ASP A 22 9.47 -1.88 13.81
CA ASP A 22 10.74 -1.24 14.18
C ASP A 22 11.41 -0.56 12.99
N TYR A 23 11.46 -1.26 11.85
CA TYR A 23 12.11 -0.70 10.66
C TYR A 23 11.34 0.47 10.06
N THR A 24 10.03 0.45 10.15
CA THR A 24 9.22 1.52 9.56
C THR A 24 9.00 2.69 10.49
N GLY A 25 9.20 2.47 11.78
CA GLY A 25 8.86 3.48 12.78
C GLY A 25 7.38 3.53 13.08
N LEU A 26 6.61 2.59 12.56
CA LEU A 26 5.17 2.52 12.82
C LEU A 26 4.91 1.64 14.03
N SER A 27 3.74 1.79 14.64
CA SER A 27 3.40 0.95 15.79
C SER A 27 3.04 -0.45 15.33
N LEU A 28 3.30 -1.42 16.22
CA LEU A 28 2.91 -2.80 15.96
C LEU A 28 1.42 -2.92 15.72
N ARG A 29 0.64 -2.13 16.42
CA ARG A 29 -0.81 -2.12 16.27
C ARG A 29 -1.22 -1.77 14.85
N ILE A 30 -0.57 -0.76 14.27
CA ILE A 30 -0.85 -0.34 12.91
C ILE A 30 -0.46 -1.44 11.92
N ILE A 31 0.70 -2.05 12.12
CA ILE A 31 1.13 -3.14 11.24
C ILE A 31 0.10 -4.28 11.27
N LYS A 32 -0.31 -4.68 12.47
CA LYS A 32 -1.28 -5.75 12.61
C LYS A 32 -2.60 -5.41 11.94
N SER A 33 -3.04 -4.17 12.09
CA SER A 33 -4.31 -3.73 11.54
C SER A 33 -4.29 -3.72 10.01
N ILE A 34 -3.18 -3.29 9.44
CA ILE A 34 -3.02 -3.28 7.99
C ILE A 34 -3.01 -4.70 7.44
N GLU A 35 -2.27 -5.59 8.05
CA GLU A 35 -2.19 -6.97 7.59
C GLU A 35 -3.52 -7.70 7.74
N ALA A 36 -4.32 -7.30 8.71
CA ALA A 36 -5.65 -7.88 8.89
C ALA A 36 -6.69 -7.29 7.95
N GLY A 37 -6.32 -6.31 7.15
CA GLY A 37 -7.25 -5.68 6.23
C GLY A 37 -8.23 -4.74 6.90
N LYS A 38 -7.95 -4.31 8.12
CA LYS A 38 -8.86 -3.48 8.89
C LYS A 38 -8.50 -2.01 8.89
N ALA A 39 -7.32 -1.67 8.44
CA ALA A 39 -6.87 -0.29 8.44
C ALA A 39 -7.02 0.33 7.06
N ASN A 40 -6.99 1.64 7.04
CA ASN A 40 -7.05 2.40 5.82
C ASN A 40 -5.80 3.29 5.80
N PRO A 41 -4.64 2.70 5.56
CA PRO A 41 -3.38 3.44 5.69
C PRO A 41 -3.24 4.52 4.65
N SER A 42 -2.55 5.60 5.02
CA SER A 42 -2.23 6.65 4.08
C SER A 42 -1.15 6.19 3.11
N VAL A 43 -0.99 6.93 2.03
CA VAL A 43 0.07 6.64 1.07
C VAL A 43 1.44 6.75 1.76
N ALA A 44 1.59 7.72 2.64
CA ALA A 44 2.84 7.88 3.38
C ALA A 44 3.16 6.65 4.21
N THR A 45 2.16 6.10 4.88
CA THR A 45 2.34 4.89 5.68
C THR A 45 2.69 3.70 4.80
N LEU A 46 1.98 3.53 3.71
CA LEU A 46 2.25 2.45 2.78
C LEU A 46 3.64 2.58 2.15
N SER A 47 4.09 3.79 1.88
CA SER A 47 5.42 4.02 1.33
C SER A 47 6.51 3.56 2.27
N LYS A 48 6.36 3.82 3.56
CA LYS A 48 7.33 3.36 4.54
C LYS A 48 7.43 1.84 4.57
N ILE A 49 6.28 1.20 4.53
CA ILE A 49 6.24 -0.26 4.55
C ILE A 49 6.84 -0.82 3.26
N ALA A 50 6.45 -0.25 2.13
CA ALA A 50 6.93 -0.70 0.84
C ALA A 50 8.45 -0.60 0.75
N GLU A 51 9.01 0.49 1.25
CA GLU A 51 10.44 0.70 1.22
C GLU A 51 11.20 -0.39 1.96
N VAL A 52 10.71 -0.77 3.13
CA VAL A 52 11.35 -1.82 3.92
C VAL A 52 11.22 -3.17 3.24
N LEU A 53 10.09 -3.44 2.61
CA LEU A 53 9.79 -4.74 2.01
C LEU A 53 10.24 -4.88 0.56
N GLY A 54 10.81 -3.83 -0.02
CA GLY A 54 11.22 -3.87 -1.41
C GLY A 54 10.05 -3.88 -2.37
N LEU A 55 8.95 -3.23 -1.99
CA LEU A 55 7.77 -3.11 -2.84
C LEU A 55 7.68 -1.71 -3.40
N GLU A 56 6.95 -1.57 -4.49
CA GLU A 56 6.68 -0.27 -5.09
C GLU A 56 5.21 0.05 -4.97
N LEU A 57 4.92 1.33 -4.76
CA LEU A 57 3.55 1.82 -4.85
C LEU A 57 3.37 2.39 -6.24
N ARG A 58 2.35 1.90 -6.93
CA ARG A 58 2.08 2.34 -8.27
C ARG A 58 0.62 2.70 -8.45
N LEU A 59 0.39 3.77 -9.17
CA LEU A 59 -0.95 4.11 -9.63
C LEU A 59 -1.09 3.56 -11.03
N LYS A 60 -2.15 2.81 -11.24
CA LYS A 60 -2.40 2.17 -12.50
C LYS A 60 -3.67 2.73 -13.11
N VAL A 61 -3.60 3.03 -14.38
CA VAL A 61 -4.78 3.53 -15.07
C VAL A 61 -5.79 2.42 -15.21
N LYS A 62 -6.99 2.66 -14.77
CA LYS A 62 -8.06 1.70 -14.90
C LYS A 62 -8.74 1.84 -16.23
N GLU A 63 -9.61 0.87 -16.50
CA GLU A 63 -10.47 0.95 -17.65
C GLU A 63 -11.21 2.27 -17.65
N VAL A 64 -11.33 2.85 -18.82
CA VAL A 64 -11.95 4.15 -18.96
C VAL A 64 -13.44 4.09 -18.67
N VAL A 65 -13.94 5.02 -17.90
CA VAL A 65 -15.36 5.15 -17.68
C VAL A 65 -15.87 6.32 -18.47
N LYS A 66 -17.16 6.35 -18.71
CA LYS A 66 -17.75 7.37 -19.58
C LYS A 66 -17.46 8.78 -19.12
N TRP A 67 -17.66 9.04 -17.86
CA TRP A 67 -17.45 10.39 -17.38
C TRP A 67 -15.97 10.78 -17.50
N GLY A 68 -15.09 9.84 -17.32
CA GLY A 68 -13.68 10.09 -17.43
C GLY A 68 -13.28 10.46 -18.84
N ARG A 69 -13.86 9.77 -19.79
CA ARG A 69 -13.59 10.04 -21.18
C ARG A 69 -14.00 11.45 -21.55
N ARG A 70 -15.17 11.86 -21.10
CA ARG A 70 -15.65 13.18 -21.40
C ARG A 70 -14.79 14.25 -20.74
N ARG A 71 -14.36 14.01 -19.54
CA ARG A 71 -13.50 14.95 -18.87
C ARG A 71 -12.15 15.05 -19.52
N TYR A 72 -11.67 13.94 -19.94
CA TYR A 72 -10.42 13.90 -20.65
C TYR A 72 -10.43 14.77 -21.87
N THR A 73 -11.48 14.64 -22.64
CA THR A 73 -11.58 15.46 -23.84
C THR A 73 -11.61 16.93 -23.49
N ALA A 74 -12.26 17.23 -22.42
CA ALA A 74 -12.36 18.62 -22.02
C ALA A 74 -11.03 19.19 -21.60
N THR A 75 -10.22 18.37 -20.98
CA THR A 75 -8.93 18.82 -20.51
C THR A 75 -7.84 18.45 -21.45
N ALA A 76 -8.16 17.80 -22.45
CA ALA A 76 -7.15 17.26 -23.33
C ALA A 76 -6.24 18.34 -23.70
N TYR A 77 -5.92 18.99 -22.97
CA TYR A 77 -4.94 19.93 -23.29
C TYR A 77 -4.60 19.91 -24.66
#